data_cbb416ea8d6f1b433c6d9804efeb5993
#
_entry.id   cbb416ea8d6f1b433c6d9804efeb5993
#
_cell.length_a   1.000
_cell.length_b   1.000
_cell.length_c   1.000
_cell.angle_alpha   90.00
_cell.angle_beta   90.00
_cell.angle_gamma   90.00
#
_symmetry.space_group_name_H-M   'P 1'
#
loop_
_entity.id
_entity.type
_entity.pdbx_description
1 polymer ?
#
loop_
_entity_poly.entity_id
_entity_poly.type
_entity_poly.pdbx_seq_one_letter_code
_entity_poly.pdbx_strand_id
1 'polypeptide(L)'
;MASGSVAEASPLAGRRILLGITGSIAAYKAAVLCRLLKTAGAEVRVVMTPLAKQFITPLTMATLSKNPILVEFFDPENGAWNSHVSLGEWADCYLIAPATANTLAKMATGIADNLLLTTYLSARCPVVVAPAMDLDMYAHAATQQNLRTLAERGVRIVEPAEGELASGLTGKGRMAEPDAIAAFVGELLTEKKKTLCGKRLIVTAGATIEAIDPVRFISNHSSGKMGYAIAGELAARGAAVTLVSGRTALATPPGVERVDVLSADEMYDAAVRAFDEADGAVMCAAVADYTPAEVSETKIKKGDGELFIRLRRTRDIAAELGARKGGRLLVGFALETHDEEAHAESKLERKKFDFIVLNSLRDAGAGFRGDTNKVTFIDRAGHEELPLLSKREVAARIADRIERFFRQ
;
A
#
# COMPACT_ATOMS: atom_id res chain seq x y z
N MET A 1 -29.66 -17.98 2.62
CA MET A 1 -29.08 -16.64 2.84
C MET A 1 -27.69 -16.68 2.26
N ALA A 2 -27.52 -16.10 1.08
CA ALA A 2 -26.25 -16.13 0.37
C ALA A 2 -25.27 -15.15 1.04
N SER A 3 -24.14 -15.67 1.52
CA SER A 3 -23.01 -14.88 1.97
C SER A 3 -22.41 -14.16 0.77
N GLY A 4 -22.70 -12.85 0.65
CA GLY A 4 -22.03 -11.99 -0.32
C GLY A 4 -20.55 -11.91 0.02
N SER A 5 -19.70 -12.62 -0.72
CA SER A 5 -18.27 -12.38 -0.74
C SER A 5 -18.08 -10.97 -1.29
N VAL A 6 -17.57 -10.06 -0.47
CA VAL A 6 -17.04 -8.78 -0.96
C VAL A 6 -15.89 -9.15 -1.90
N ALA A 7 -16.14 -9.08 -3.21
CA ALA A 7 -15.10 -9.28 -4.22
C ALA A 7 -13.99 -8.25 -3.91
N GLU A 8 -12.78 -8.71 -3.61
CA GLU A 8 -11.62 -7.82 -3.48
C GLU A 8 -11.49 -7.02 -4.77
N ALA A 9 -11.44 -5.70 -4.66
CA ALA A 9 -11.30 -4.82 -5.80
C ALA A 9 -10.01 -5.20 -6.56
N SER A 10 -10.12 -5.34 -7.88
CA SER A 10 -8.96 -5.64 -8.73
C SER A 10 -7.81 -4.67 -8.45
N PRO A 11 -6.54 -5.14 -8.36
CA PRO A 11 -5.38 -4.27 -8.17
C PRO A 11 -5.21 -3.20 -9.25
N LEU A 12 -5.88 -3.37 -10.39
CA LEU A 12 -5.88 -2.42 -11.52
C LEU A 12 -7.04 -1.43 -11.48
N ALA A 13 -7.99 -1.56 -10.56
CA ALA A 13 -9.15 -0.67 -10.48
C ALA A 13 -8.72 0.79 -10.26
N GLY A 14 -9.17 1.70 -11.16
CA GLY A 14 -8.84 3.12 -11.14
C GLY A 14 -7.39 3.46 -11.53
N ARG A 15 -6.55 2.48 -11.89
CA ARG A 15 -5.17 2.71 -12.35
C ARG A 15 -5.14 3.20 -13.79
N ARG A 16 -4.22 4.11 -14.09
CA ARG A 16 -4.01 4.71 -15.40
C ARG A 16 -2.83 4.03 -16.10
N ILE A 17 -3.13 3.25 -17.13
CA ILE A 17 -2.13 2.48 -17.88
C ILE A 17 -1.92 3.11 -19.25
N LEU A 18 -0.70 3.52 -19.55
CA LEU A 18 -0.30 3.88 -20.92
C LEU A 18 0.21 2.60 -21.60
N LEU A 19 -0.50 2.12 -22.62
CA LEU A 19 -0.13 0.94 -23.39
C LEU A 19 0.60 1.36 -24.67
N GLY A 20 1.90 1.06 -24.75
CA GLY A 20 2.73 1.22 -25.93
C GLY A 20 2.71 -0.02 -26.80
N ILE A 21 2.42 0.13 -28.09
CA ILE A 21 2.37 -0.99 -29.04
C ILE A 21 3.41 -0.79 -30.14
N THR A 22 4.28 -1.76 -30.33
CA THR A 22 5.32 -1.73 -31.37
C THR A 22 5.04 -2.71 -32.50
N GLY A 23 5.71 -2.53 -33.64
CA GLY A 23 5.47 -3.30 -34.87
C GLY A 23 5.98 -4.73 -34.79
N SER A 24 5.12 -5.65 -34.34
CA SER A 24 5.37 -7.09 -34.24
C SER A 24 4.11 -7.85 -34.55
N ILE A 25 4.23 -9.06 -35.07
CA ILE A 25 3.08 -9.96 -35.24
C ILE A 25 2.34 -10.18 -33.90
N ALA A 26 3.04 -10.16 -32.77
CA ALA A 26 2.46 -10.26 -31.44
C ALA A 26 1.53 -9.08 -31.06
N ALA A 27 1.43 -8.02 -31.87
CA ALA A 27 0.54 -6.89 -31.62
C ALA A 27 -0.94 -7.30 -31.53
N TYR A 28 -1.36 -8.42 -32.14
CA TYR A 28 -2.72 -8.93 -31.96
C TYR A 28 -3.07 -9.21 -30.50
N LYS A 29 -2.10 -9.63 -29.68
CA LYS A 29 -2.28 -9.86 -28.25
C LYS A 29 -2.55 -8.57 -27.49
N ALA A 30 -2.10 -7.41 -27.99
CA ALA A 30 -2.36 -6.13 -27.35
C ALA A 30 -3.86 -5.79 -27.29
N ALA A 31 -4.65 -6.28 -28.24
CA ALA A 31 -6.12 -6.15 -28.21
C ALA A 31 -6.74 -6.88 -26.99
N VAL A 32 -6.32 -8.12 -26.77
CA VAL A 32 -6.75 -8.91 -25.61
C VAL A 32 -6.26 -8.27 -24.31
N LEU A 33 -4.99 -7.88 -24.27
CA LEU A 33 -4.37 -7.20 -23.10
C LEU A 33 -5.12 -5.91 -22.75
N CYS A 34 -5.39 -5.05 -23.72
CA CYS A 34 -6.16 -3.83 -23.52
C CYS A 34 -7.55 -4.14 -22.91
N ARG A 35 -8.23 -5.15 -23.42
CA ARG A 35 -9.54 -5.58 -22.91
C ARG A 35 -9.45 -6.08 -21.46
N LEU A 36 -8.44 -6.90 -21.13
CA LEU A 36 -8.22 -7.40 -19.77
C LEU A 36 -7.97 -6.26 -18.79
N LEU A 37 -7.08 -5.30 -19.13
CA LEU A 37 -6.81 -4.14 -18.31
C LEU A 37 -8.07 -3.31 -18.06
N LYS A 38 -8.86 -3.05 -19.10
CA LYS A 38 -10.15 -2.34 -19.00
C LYS A 38 -11.17 -3.09 -18.14
N THR A 39 -11.29 -4.40 -18.32
CA THR A 39 -12.23 -5.23 -17.52
C THR A 39 -11.81 -5.28 -16.05
N ALA A 40 -10.50 -5.23 -15.78
CA ALA A 40 -9.96 -5.11 -14.43
C ALA A 40 -10.14 -3.71 -13.80
N GLY A 41 -10.78 -2.75 -14.52
CA GLY A 41 -11.12 -1.42 -14.03
C GLY A 41 -10.05 -0.35 -14.27
N ALA A 42 -9.00 -0.63 -15.08
CA ALA A 42 -8.01 0.37 -15.44
C ALA A 42 -8.54 1.38 -16.48
N GLU A 43 -8.05 2.61 -16.43
CA GLU A 43 -8.11 3.54 -17.53
C GLU A 43 -6.91 3.28 -18.46
N VAL A 44 -7.16 3.02 -19.74
CA VAL A 44 -6.10 2.68 -20.71
C VAL A 44 -6.04 3.72 -21.80
N ARG A 45 -4.88 4.35 -21.98
CA ARG A 45 -4.53 5.13 -23.19
C ARG A 45 -3.51 4.34 -23.99
N VAL A 46 -3.55 4.49 -25.31
CA VAL A 46 -2.69 3.73 -26.21
C VAL A 46 -1.83 4.66 -27.04
N VAL A 47 -0.53 4.37 -27.08
CA VAL A 47 0.44 4.97 -27.99
C VAL A 47 1.02 3.89 -28.89
N MET A 48 1.08 4.12 -30.20
CA MET A 48 1.57 3.14 -31.17
C MET A 48 2.76 3.71 -31.94
N THR A 49 3.73 2.85 -32.27
CA THR A 49 4.72 3.23 -33.28
C THR A 49 4.06 3.26 -34.66
N PRO A 50 4.57 4.07 -35.62
CA PRO A 50 4.05 4.09 -36.99
C PRO A 50 3.96 2.70 -37.63
N LEU A 51 4.95 1.83 -37.38
CA LEU A 51 4.97 0.46 -37.90
C LEU A 51 3.90 -0.42 -37.26
N ALA A 52 3.51 -0.19 -36.02
CA ALA A 52 2.50 -1.01 -35.32
C ALA A 52 1.14 -0.97 -36.03
N LYS A 53 0.82 0.11 -36.74
CA LYS A 53 -0.43 0.26 -37.53
C LYS A 53 -0.59 -0.80 -38.60
N GLN A 54 0.49 -1.40 -39.07
CA GLN A 54 0.46 -2.47 -40.08
C GLN A 54 0.06 -3.84 -39.50
N PHE A 55 0.18 -4.02 -38.18
CA PHE A 55 -0.11 -5.27 -37.49
C PHE A 55 -1.46 -5.24 -36.76
N ILE A 56 -1.84 -4.07 -36.25
CA ILE A 56 -3.13 -3.84 -35.61
C ILE A 56 -3.61 -2.43 -35.89
N THR A 57 -4.90 -2.27 -36.22
CA THR A 57 -5.38 -0.94 -36.63
C THR A 57 -5.61 -0.02 -35.42
N PRO A 58 -5.36 1.30 -35.55
CA PRO A 58 -5.73 2.29 -34.54
C PRO A 58 -7.22 2.21 -34.18
N LEU A 59 -8.09 1.95 -35.16
CA LEU A 59 -9.54 1.83 -34.95
C LEU A 59 -9.88 0.70 -33.96
N THR A 60 -9.24 -0.47 -34.08
CA THR A 60 -9.42 -1.58 -33.16
C THR A 60 -9.03 -1.18 -31.74
N MET A 61 -7.87 -0.53 -31.59
CA MET A 61 -7.38 -0.14 -30.28
C MET A 61 -8.18 1.00 -29.65
N ALA A 62 -8.67 1.96 -30.45
CA ALA A 62 -9.55 3.02 -29.99
C ALA A 62 -10.87 2.48 -29.46
N THR A 63 -11.45 1.51 -30.17
CA THR A 63 -12.70 0.87 -29.76
C THR A 63 -12.54 0.12 -28.42
N LEU A 64 -11.42 -0.58 -28.23
CA LEU A 64 -11.15 -1.37 -27.02
C LEU A 64 -10.77 -0.49 -25.81
N SER A 65 -9.92 0.51 -26.02
CA SER A 65 -9.47 1.42 -24.95
C SER A 65 -10.53 2.47 -24.60
N LYS A 66 -11.46 2.75 -25.51
CA LYS A 66 -12.42 3.88 -25.46
C LYS A 66 -11.72 5.23 -25.38
N ASN A 67 -10.54 5.33 -25.97
CA ASN A 67 -9.72 6.56 -26.05
C ASN A 67 -9.14 6.70 -27.43
N PRO A 68 -8.85 7.93 -27.90
CA PRO A 68 -8.10 8.17 -29.14
C PRO A 68 -6.72 7.49 -29.08
N ILE A 69 -6.24 7.03 -30.25
CA ILE A 69 -4.92 6.41 -30.36
C ILE A 69 -3.90 7.44 -30.79
N LEU A 70 -2.79 7.46 -30.08
CA LEU A 70 -1.71 8.41 -30.31
C LEU A 70 -0.59 7.71 -31.09
N VAL A 71 -0.18 8.26 -32.22
CA VAL A 71 0.89 7.73 -33.07
C VAL A 71 1.96 8.78 -33.31
N GLU A 72 1.52 9.95 -33.74
CA GLU A 72 2.38 11.07 -34.11
C GLU A 72 2.43 12.13 -33.01
N PHE A 73 3.44 12.99 -33.03
CA PHE A 73 3.57 14.09 -32.05
C PHE A 73 2.47 15.12 -32.16
N PHE A 74 1.85 15.24 -33.30
CA PHE A 74 0.75 16.17 -33.56
C PHE A 74 -0.24 15.55 -34.53
N ASP A 75 -1.47 16.01 -34.46
CA ASP A 75 -2.51 15.68 -35.43
C ASP A 75 -2.25 16.45 -36.71
N PRO A 76 -2.00 15.79 -37.87
CA PRO A 76 -1.69 16.46 -39.12
C PRO A 76 -2.86 17.27 -39.67
N GLU A 77 -4.10 17.00 -39.27
CA GLU A 77 -5.30 17.68 -39.80
C GLU A 77 -5.57 19.01 -39.08
N ASN A 78 -5.33 19.08 -37.78
CA ASN A 78 -5.67 20.23 -36.94
C ASN A 78 -4.50 20.81 -36.15
N GLY A 79 -3.30 20.19 -36.22
CA GLY A 79 -2.10 20.63 -35.50
C GLY A 79 -2.12 20.43 -34.01
N ALA A 80 -3.12 19.72 -33.44
CA ALA A 80 -3.20 19.46 -32.03
C ALA A 80 -2.00 18.63 -31.56
N TRP A 81 -1.33 19.10 -30.49
CA TRP A 81 -0.10 18.51 -29.99
C TRP A 81 -0.37 17.36 -29.04
N ASN A 82 0.23 16.21 -29.30
CA ASN A 82 0.23 15.05 -28.39
C ASN A 82 1.41 15.16 -27.43
N SER A 83 1.20 15.76 -26.27
CA SER A 83 2.27 16.00 -25.29
C SER A 83 2.76 14.70 -24.65
N HIS A 84 4.00 14.30 -24.98
CA HIS A 84 4.69 13.18 -24.37
C HIS A 84 4.90 13.37 -22.86
N VAL A 85 5.08 14.61 -22.40
CA VAL A 85 5.23 14.95 -20.97
C VAL A 85 3.94 14.66 -20.23
N SER A 86 2.80 15.16 -20.73
CA SER A 86 1.50 14.91 -20.09
C SER A 86 1.10 13.43 -20.10
N LEU A 87 1.50 12.66 -21.11
CA LEU A 87 1.32 11.20 -21.11
C LEU A 87 2.15 10.52 -20.02
N GLY A 88 3.42 10.91 -19.88
CA GLY A 88 4.33 10.39 -18.85
C GLY A 88 3.91 10.76 -17.43
N GLU A 89 3.27 11.92 -17.23
CA GLU A 89 2.73 12.36 -15.94
C GLU A 89 1.37 11.74 -15.62
N TRP A 90 0.56 11.49 -16.65
CA TRP A 90 -0.76 10.90 -16.48
C TRP A 90 -0.71 9.45 -16.02
N ALA A 91 0.24 8.66 -16.53
CA ALA A 91 0.28 7.23 -16.33
C ALA A 91 0.76 6.82 -14.92
N ASP A 92 0.09 5.82 -14.34
CA ASP A 92 0.57 5.12 -13.14
C ASP A 92 1.52 3.97 -13.52
N CYS A 93 1.44 3.48 -14.78
CA CYS A 93 2.36 2.52 -15.39
C CYS A 93 2.43 2.74 -16.90
N TYR A 94 3.63 2.69 -17.48
CA TYR A 94 3.84 2.66 -18.91
C TYR A 94 4.23 1.24 -19.34
N LEU A 95 3.29 0.53 -19.96
CA LEU A 95 3.43 -0.85 -20.42
C LEU A 95 3.67 -0.88 -21.92
N ILE A 96 4.84 -1.36 -22.39
CA ILE A 96 5.15 -1.53 -23.81
C ILE A 96 5.02 -3.01 -24.18
N ALA A 97 3.93 -3.37 -24.84
CA ALA A 97 3.58 -4.73 -25.20
C ALA A 97 2.84 -4.80 -26.56
N PRO A 98 3.45 -5.45 -27.60
CA PRO A 98 4.78 -6.05 -27.62
C PRO A 98 5.91 -5.01 -27.64
N ALA A 99 7.09 -5.38 -27.11
CA ALA A 99 8.33 -4.61 -27.23
C ALA A 99 9.31 -5.34 -28.16
N THR A 100 9.51 -4.78 -29.37
CA THR A 100 10.44 -5.36 -30.36
C THR A 100 11.89 -5.11 -30.03
N ALA A 101 12.82 -5.92 -30.57
CA ALA A 101 14.26 -5.73 -30.44
C ALA A 101 14.70 -4.31 -30.85
N ASN A 102 14.13 -3.76 -31.92
CA ASN A 102 14.37 -2.38 -32.36
C ASN A 102 14.00 -1.36 -31.27
N THR A 103 12.81 -1.49 -30.71
CA THR A 103 12.35 -0.57 -29.65
C THR A 103 13.19 -0.72 -28.37
N LEU A 104 13.51 -1.92 -27.95
CA LEU A 104 14.38 -2.19 -26.78
C LEU A 104 15.78 -1.59 -26.97
N ALA A 105 16.35 -1.72 -28.17
CA ALA A 105 17.65 -1.13 -28.49
C ALA A 105 17.62 0.41 -28.41
N LYS A 106 16.59 1.04 -28.98
CA LYS A 106 16.40 2.48 -28.92
C LYS A 106 16.18 2.98 -27.49
N MET A 107 15.38 2.28 -26.70
CA MET A 107 15.20 2.58 -25.27
C MET A 107 16.53 2.50 -24.50
N ALA A 108 17.34 1.45 -24.74
CA ALA A 108 18.62 1.26 -24.08
C ALA A 108 19.66 2.32 -24.45
N THR A 109 19.59 2.88 -25.67
CA THR A 109 20.53 3.90 -26.18
C THR A 109 19.99 5.34 -26.06
N GLY A 110 18.73 5.53 -25.63
CA GLY A 110 18.13 6.86 -25.46
C GLY A 110 17.67 7.52 -26.78
N ILE A 111 17.47 6.75 -27.84
CA ILE A 111 16.93 7.26 -29.09
C ILE A 111 15.42 7.49 -28.95
N ALA A 112 14.96 8.69 -29.30
CA ALA A 112 13.56 9.13 -29.16
C ALA A 112 13.01 9.66 -30.48
N ASP A 113 12.95 8.80 -31.48
CA ASP A 113 12.57 9.14 -32.87
C ASP A 113 11.04 9.00 -33.15
N ASN A 114 10.25 8.73 -32.16
CA ASN A 114 8.80 8.65 -32.24
C ASN A 114 8.14 8.96 -30.89
N LEU A 115 6.82 9.21 -30.89
CA LEU A 115 6.06 9.59 -29.70
C LEU A 115 6.19 8.58 -28.55
N LEU A 116 6.17 7.25 -28.86
CA LEU A 116 6.31 6.18 -27.86
C LEU A 116 7.64 6.28 -27.11
N LEU A 117 8.75 6.42 -27.82
CA LEU A 117 10.09 6.48 -27.24
C LEU A 117 10.35 7.82 -26.51
N THR A 118 9.82 8.92 -27.03
CA THR A 118 9.92 10.23 -26.36
C THR A 118 9.12 10.22 -25.05
N THR A 119 7.94 9.60 -25.05
CA THR A 119 7.16 9.40 -23.82
C THR A 119 7.90 8.50 -22.82
N TYR A 120 8.61 7.47 -23.29
CA TYR A 120 9.45 6.64 -22.41
C TYR A 120 10.51 7.47 -21.66
N LEU A 121 11.21 8.37 -22.34
CA LEU A 121 12.21 9.23 -21.71
C LEU A 121 11.61 10.27 -20.75
N SER A 122 10.32 10.57 -20.88
CA SER A 122 9.59 11.51 -20.02
C SER A 122 8.79 10.84 -18.91
N ALA A 123 8.69 9.51 -18.91
CA ALA A 123 7.87 8.76 -17.97
C ALA A 123 8.38 8.88 -16.54
N ARG A 124 7.50 9.23 -15.61
CA ARG A 124 7.77 9.30 -14.17
C ARG A 124 7.23 8.10 -13.40
N CYS A 125 6.46 7.25 -14.08
CA CYS A 125 5.90 6.03 -13.55
C CYS A 125 6.81 4.82 -13.86
N PRO A 126 6.58 3.66 -13.21
CA PRO A 126 7.22 2.41 -13.60
C PRO A 126 6.98 2.09 -15.08
N VAL A 127 8.05 1.68 -15.76
CA VAL A 127 8.00 1.23 -17.15
C VAL A 127 8.14 -0.29 -17.19
N VAL A 128 7.23 -0.94 -17.90
CA VAL A 128 7.19 -2.39 -18.09
C VAL A 128 7.32 -2.70 -19.59
N VAL A 129 8.14 -3.66 -19.94
CA VAL A 129 8.27 -4.14 -21.33
C VAL A 129 7.95 -5.62 -21.42
N ALA A 130 7.20 -6.02 -22.44
CA ALA A 130 6.95 -7.42 -22.80
C ALA A 130 7.64 -7.72 -24.15
N PRO A 131 8.87 -8.28 -24.15
CA PRO A 131 9.62 -8.57 -25.36
C PRO A 131 8.89 -9.54 -26.28
N ALA A 132 9.03 -9.29 -27.60
CA ALA A 132 8.45 -10.16 -28.64
C ALA A 132 9.35 -10.14 -29.88
N MET A 133 10.01 -11.26 -30.15
CA MET A 133 10.92 -11.46 -31.27
C MET A 133 11.20 -12.92 -31.51
N ASP A 134 11.92 -13.25 -32.60
CA ASP A 134 12.36 -14.60 -32.86
C ASP A 134 13.42 -15.08 -31.83
N LEU A 135 13.58 -16.41 -31.71
CA LEU A 135 14.50 -17.05 -30.77
C LEU A 135 15.91 -16.52 -30.87
N ASP A 136 16.49 -16.51 -32.08
CA ASP A 136 17.86 -16.07 -32.30
C ASP A 136 18.03 -14.58 -32.01
N MET A 137 17.04 -13.76 -32.32
CA MET A 137 17.02 -12.35 -31.99
C MET A 137 17.00 -12.13 -30.47
N TYR A 138 16.24 -12.96 -29.74
CA TYR A 138 16.17 -12.86 -28.29
C TYR A 138 17.50 -13.30 -27.65
N ALA A 139 18.08 -14.41 -28.14
CA ALA A 139 19.36 -14.93 -27.65
C ALA A 139 20.56 -14.06 -28.04
N HIS A 140 20.41 -13.19 -29.04
CA HIS A 140 21.52 -12.36 -29.53
C HIS A 140 22.14 -11.49 -28.44
N ALA A 141 23.47 -11.46 -28.39
CA ALA A 141 24.22 -10.77 -27.34
C ALA A 141 23.83 -9.29 -27.17
N ALA A 142 23.56 -8.59 -28.30
CA ALA A 142 23.11 -7.19 -28.27
C ALA A 142 21.72 -7.04 -27.61
N THR A 143 20.79 -7.94 -27.91
CA THR A 143 19.46 -7.93 -27.30
C THR A 143 19.53 -8.18 -25.81
N GLN A 144 20.31 -9.19 -25.39
CA GLN A 144 20.54 -9.50 -23.98
C GLN A 144 21.23 -8.34 -23.25
N GLN A 145 22.19 -7.67 -23.90
CA GLN A 145 22.82 -6.47 -23.32
C GLN A 145 21.81 -5.32 -23.16
N ASN A 146 20.96 -5.07 -24.15
CA ASN A 146 19.93 -4.03 -24.07
C ASN A 146 18.94 -4.30 -22.93
N LEU A 147 18.50 -5.57 -22.78
CA LEU A 147 17.62 -5.96 -21.68
C LEU A 147 18.27 -5.75 -20.31
N ARG A 148 19.56 -6.13 -20.14
CA ARG A 148 20.29 -5.87 -18.89
C ARG A 148 20.37 -4.37 -18.61
N THR A 149 20.76 -3.56 -19.59
CA THR A 149 20.85 -2.10 -19.45
C THR A 149 19.52 -1.49 -19.04
N LEU A 150 18.42 -1.95 -19.63
CA LEU A 150 17.07 -1.47 -19.27
C LEU A 150 16.69 -1.89 -17.85
N ALA A 151 16.97 -3.12 -17.46
CA ALA A 151 16.71 -3.61 -16.10
C ALA A 151 17.50 -2.83 -15.03
N GLU A 152 18.79 -2.56 -15.29
CA GLU A 152 19.64 -1.72 -14.43
C GLU A 152 19.12 -0.29 -14.26
N ARG A 153 18.42 0.23 -15.28
CA ARG A 153 17.73 1.54 -15.24
C ARG A 153 16.34 1.48 -14.64
N GLY A 154 15.91 0.32 -14.10
CA GLY A 154 14.64 0.16 -13.41
C GLY A 154 13.46 -0.20 -14.31
N VAL A 155 13.67 -0.46 -15.61
CA VAL A 155 12.62 -1.00 -16.48
C VAL A 155 12.31 -2.45 -16.05
N ARG A 156 11.05 -2.76 -15.85
CA ARG A 156 10.58 -4.10 -15.50
C ARG A 156 10.35 -4.92 -16.77
N ILE A 157 10.93 -6.11 -16.82
CA ILE A 157 10.83 -6.99 -17.98
C ILE A 157 9.89 -8.13 -17.64
N VAL A 158 8.81 -8.28 -18.42
CA VAL A 158 8.00 -9.49 -18.38
C VAL A 158 8.69 -10.52 -19.27
N GLU A 159 9.19 -11.59 -18.68
CA GLU A 159 9.91 -12.62 -19.41
C GLU A 159 9.07 -13.19 -20.56
N PRO A 160 9.64 -13.31 -21.78
CA PRO A 160 8.94 -13.92 -22.88
C PRO A 160 8.65 -15.40 -22.60
N ALA A 161 7.50 -15.87 -23.08
CA ALA A 161 7.13 -17.27 -22.98
C ALA A 161 7.94 -18.16 -23.92
N GLU A 162 8.05 -19.43 -23.56
CA GLU A 162 8.57 -20.49 -24.44
C GLU A 162 7.43 -21.07 -25.27
N GLY A 163 7.69 -21.43 -26.51
CA GLY A 163 6.70 -22.05 -27.40
C GLY A 163 7.06 -21.89 -28.87
N GLU A 164 6.14 -22.31 -29.74
CA GLU A 164 6.27 -22.15 -31.19
C GLU A 164 6.17 -20.66 -31.55
N LEU A 165 7.10 -20.21 -32.37
CA LEU A 165 7.24 -18.86 -32.88
C LEU A 165 6.66 -18.75 -34.30
N ALA A 166 6.46 -17.54 -34.80
CA ALA A 166 5.94 -17.33 -36.16
C ALA A 166 6.86 -17.87 -37.26
N SER A 167 8.14 -18.06 -36.94
CA SER A 167 9.14 -18.73 -37.81
C SER A 167 9.01 -20.23 -37.87
N GLY A 168 8.15 -20.86 -37.04
CA GLY A 168 8.06 -22.32 -36.86
C GLY A 168 9.10 -22.90 -35.91
N LEU A 169 10.03 -22.09 -35.38
CA LEU A 169 10.97 -22.51 -34.36
C LEU A 169 10.30 -22.54 -32.98
N THR A 170 10.76 -23.43 -32.11
CA THR A 170 10.31 -23.51 -30.72
C THR A 170 11.36 -23.02 -29.78
N GLY A 171 11.03 -22.06 -28.91
CA GLY A 171 11.96 -21.52 -27.93
C GLY A 171 11.45 -20.26 -27.24
N LYS A 172 12.36 -19.57 -26.54
CA LYS A 172 12.08 -18.35 -25.79
C LYS A 172 12.14 -17.12 -26.71
N GLY A 173 11.08 -16.30 -26.72
CA GLY A 173 11.00 -15.09 -27.57
C GLY A 173 9.57 -14.65 -27.81
N ARG A 174 8.60 -15.55 -27.60
CA ARG A 174 7.18 -15.25 -27.73
C ARG A 174 6.72 -14.29 -26.62
N MET A 175 6.01 -13.22 -27.00
CA MET A 175 5.41 -12.32 -25.99
C MET A 175 4.61 -13.13 -24.96
N ALA A 176 4.82 -12.86 -23.69
CA ALA A 176 4.05 -13.42 -22.60
C ALA A 176 2.53 -13.32 -22.86
N GLU A 177 1.76 -14.21 -22.25
CA GLU A 177 0.30 -14.18 -22.44
C GLU A 177 -0.31 -12.93 -21.78
N PRO A 178 -1.36 -12.35 -22.36
CA PRO A 178 -1.97 -11.11 -21.88
C PRO A 178 -2.37 -11.16 -20.41
N ASP A 179 -2.86 -12.32 -19.92
CA ASP A 179 -3.25 -12.51 -18.52
C ASP A 179 -2.03 -12.41 -17.59
N ALA A 180 -0.90 -13.02 -17.96
CA ALA A 180 0.34 -12.96 -17.19
C ALA A 180 0.90 -11.52 -17.14
N ILE A 181 0.83 -10.79 -18.26
CA ILE A 181 1.25 -9.38 -18.30
C ILE A 181 0.34 -8.53 -17.41
N ALA A 182 -0.98 -8.71 -17.47
CA ALA A 182 -1.92 -7.96 -16.65
C ALA A 182 -1.74 -8.25 -15.15
N ALA A 183 -1.50 -9.52 -14.78
CA ALA A 183 -1.17 -9.91 -13.41
C ALA A 183 0.11 -9.25 -12.93
N PHE A 184 1.20 -9.30 -13.71
CA PHE A 184 2.48 -8.67 -13.40
C PHE A 184 2.34 -7.16 -13.16
N VAL A 185 1.60 -6.45 -14.02
CA VAL A 185 1.34 -5.01 -13.83
C VAL A 185 0.51 -4.76 -12.57
N GLY A 186 -0.47 -5.61 -12.28
CA GLY A 186 -1.26 -5.54 -11.05
C GLY A 186 -0.41 -5.70 -9.80
N GLU A 187 0.47 -6.70 -9.76
CA GLU A 187 1.41 -6.92 -8.67
C GLU A 187 2.35 -5.72 -8.50
N LEU A 188 2.96 -5.26 -9.59
CA LEU A 188 3.86 -4.10 -9.58
C LEU A 188 3.19 -2.83 -9.02
N LEU A 189 1.94 -2.57 -9.39
CA LEU A 189 1.20 -1.39 -8.92
C LEU A 189 0.65 -1.53 -7.50
N THR A 190 0.62 -2.73 -6.97
CA THR A 190 0.32 -3.01 -5.55
C THR A 190 1.58 -3.12 -4.69
N GLU A 191 2.75 -3.31 -5.31
CA GLU A 191 4.03 -3.35 -4.61
C GLU A 191 4.29 -2.01 -3.92
N LYS A 192 4.21 -2.00 -2.60
CA LYS A 192 4.48 -0.80 -1.82
C LYS A 192 5.97 -0.51 -1.84
N LYS A 193 6.32 0.77 -2.10
CA LYS A 193 7.71 1.20 -1.98
C LYS A 193 8.19 0.91 -0.56
N LYS A 194 9.28 0.18 -0.43
CA LYS A 194 9.90 -0.13 0.87
C LYS A 194 10.62 1.10 1.44
N THR A 195 9.85 2.15 1.72
CA THR A 195 10.33 3.48 2.16
C THR A 195 10.78 3.51 3.61
N LEU A 196 10.39 2.49 4.40
CA LEU A 196 10.75 2.35 5.82
C LEU A 196 11.77 1.23 6.07
N CYS A 197 12.52 0.81 5.04
CA CYS A 197 13.62 -0.15 5.21
C CYS A 197 14.61 0.32 6.28
N GLY A 198 15.01 -0.62 7.16
CA GLY A 198 15.95 -0.35 8.25
C GLY A 198 15.33 0.36 9.46
N LYS A 199 14.04 0.74 9.42
CA LYS A 199 13.34 1.31 10.58
C LYS A 199 12.70 0.21 11.42
N ARG A 200 12.85 0.31 12.74
CA ARG A 200 12.22 -0.57 13.74
C ARG A 200 11.11 0.21 14.43
N LEU A 201 9.87 -0.29 14.32
CA LEU A 201 8.70 0.39 14.83
C LEU A 201 7.87 -0.53 15.72
N ILE A 202 7.33 0.04 16.80
CA ILE A 202 6.40 -0.65 17.68
C ILE A 202 4.99 -0.18 17.38
N VAL A 203 4.05 -1.10 17.40
CA VAL A 203 2.62 -0.78 17.37
C VAL A 203 1.96 -1.48 18.54
N THR A 204 1.23 -0.74 19.38
CA THR A 204 0.36 -1.38 20.39
C THR A 204 -1.05 -1.54 19.84
N ALA A 205 -1.71 -2.66 20.10
CA ALA A 205 -3.04 -2.95 19.58
C ALA A 205 -3.91 -3.72 20.57
N GLY A 206 -5.21 -3.74 20.32
CA GLY A 206 -6.19 -4.46 21.11
C GLY A 206 -6.60 -3.71 22.36
N ALA A 207 -7.38 -4.40 23.20
CA ALA A 207 -7.69 -3.97 24.54
C ALA A 207 -6.89 -4.79 25.55
N THR A 208 -6.47 -4.17 26.63
CA THR A 208 -5.97 -4.91 27.80
C THR A 208 -7.14 -5.48 28.60
N ILE A 209 -6.85 -6.51 29.38
CA ILE A 209 -7.79 -7.22 30.23
C ILE A 209 -7.27 -7.17 31.64
N GLU A 210 -8.05 -6.57 32.54
CA GLU A 210 -7.69 -6.44 33.95
C GLU A 210 -8.54 -7.42 34.77
N ALA A 211 -7.92 -8.49 35.21
CA ALA A 211 -8.62 -9.56 35.91
C ALA A 211 -9.22 -9.11 37.26
N ILE A 212 -10.46 -9.46 37.50
CA ILE A 212 -11.12 -9.35 38.82
C ILE A 212 -10.98 -10.66 39.59
N ASP A 213 -11.22 -11.75 38.87
CA ASP A 213 -11.07 -13.12 39.34
C ASP A 213 -10.79 -14.05 38.13
N PRO A 214 -10.61 -15.35 38.23
CA PRO A 214 -10.32 -16.25 37.11
C PRO A 214 -11.38 -16.25 35.98
N VAL A 215 -12.54 -15.65 36.22
CA VAL A 215 -13.68 -15.69 35.28
C VAL A 215 -14.05 -14.30 34.75
N ARG A 216 -13.88 -13.25 35.55
CA ARG A 216 -14.35 -11.87 35.23
C ARG A 216 -13.21 -10.89 35.14
N PHE A 217 -13.35 -9.93 34.27
CA PHE A 217 -12.35 -8.89 34.00
C PHE A 217 -12.99 -7.55 33.58
N ILE A 218 -12.21 -6.50 33.69
CA ILE A 218 -12.50 -5.18 33.11
C ILE A 218 -11.72 -5.07 31.79
N SER A 219 -12.33 -4.55 30.76
CA SER A 219 -11.70 -4.32 29.46
C SER A 219 -12.42 -3.24 28.66
N ASN A 220 -11.79 -2.77 27.60
CA ASN A 220 -12.33 -1.83 26.62
C ASN A 220 -12.94 -2.56 25.41
N HIS A 221 -13.80 -1.86 24.65
CA HIS A 221 -14.47 -2.44 23.47
C HIS A 221 -13.58 -2.54 22.22
N SER A 222 -12.29 -2.27 22.31
CA SER A 222 -11.39 -2.30 21.15
C SER A 222 -11.26 -3.70 20.55
N SER A 223 -11.35 -3.79 19.24
CA SER A 223 -11.13 -5.03 18.48
C SER A 223 -9.69 -5.25 18.04
N GLY A 224 -8.82 -4.24 18.17
CA GLY A 224 -7.45 -4.26 17.68
C GLY A 224 -7.27 -3.99 16.18
N LYS A 225 -8.34 -4.01 15.37
CA LYS A 225 -8.29 -3.89 13.90
C LYS A 225 -7.42 -2.73 13.40
N MET A 226 -7.48 -1.55 14.03
CA MET A 226 -6.71 -0.38 13.58
C MET A 226 -5.20 -0.59 13.77
N GLY A 227 -4.77 -1.04 14.95
CA GLY A 227 -3.35 -1.31 15.22
C GLY A 227 -2.80 -2.41 14.30
N TYR A 228 -3.59 -3.47 14.03
CA TYR A 228 -3.21 -4.51 13.08
C TYR A 228 -3.08 -3.99 11.65
N ALA A 229 -3.99 -3.11 11.21
CA ALA A 229 -3.90 -2.48 9.90
C ALA A 229 -2.63 -1.60 9.78
N ILE A 230 -2.30 -0.84 10.83
CA ILE A 230 -1.07 -0.02 10.88
C ILE A 230 0.17 -0.90 10.85
N ALA A 231 0.23 -1.95 11.68
CA ALA A 231 1.38 -2.86 11.73
C ALA A 231 1.63 -3.52 10.35
N GLY A 232 0.57 -4.02 9.69
CA GLY A 232 0.66 -4.59 8.36
C GLY A 232 1.10 -3.58 7.30
N GLU A 233 0.62 -2.34 7.37
CA GLU A 233 1.00 -1.27 6.44
C GLU A 233 2.48 -0.89 6.58
N LEU A 234 2.97 -0.71 7.82
CA LEU A 234 4.36 -0.37 8.09
C LEU A 234 5.32 -1.50 7.66
N ALA A 235 4.95 -2.76 7.95
CA ALA A 235 5.71 -3.93 7.48
C ALA A 235 5.73 -4.03 5.95
N ALA A 236 4.60 -3.78 5.27
CA ALA A 236 4.55 -3.75 3.80
C ALA A 236 5.44 -2.65 3.20
N ARG A 237 5.70 -1.56 3.94
CA ARG A 237 6.66 -0.51 3.56
C ARG A 237 8.11 -0.81 3.99
N GLY A 238 8.37 -1.99 4.51
CA GLY A 238 9.72 -2.49 4.81
C GLY A 238 10.23 -2.21 6.21
N ALA A 239 9.41 -1.69 7.12
CA ALA A 239 9.79 -1.58 8.52
C ALA A 239 9.83 -2.95 9.21
N ALA A 240 10.77 -3.15 10.13
CA ALA A 240 10.71 -4.21 11.13
C ALA A 240 9.70 -3.79 12.21
N VAL A 241 8.58 -4.51 12.31
CA VAL A 241 7.46 -4.12 13.18
C VAL A 241 7.27 -5.12 14.30
N THR A 242 7.32 -4.64 15.55
CA THR A 242 6.91 -5.38 16.75
C THR A 242 5.50 -4.93 17.15
N LEU A 243 4.54 -5.84 17.07
CA LEU A 243 3.14 -5.62 17.44
C LEU A 243 2.89 -6.15 18.86
N VAL A 244 2.82 -5.25 19.84
CA VAL A 244 2.43 -5.60 21.21
C VAL A 244 0.91 -5.63 21.29
N SER A 245 0.34 -6.82 21.35
CA SER A 245 -1.10 -7.04 21.19
C SER A 245 -1.77 -7.54 22.44
N GLY A 246 -2.78 -6.83 22.92
CA GLY A 246 -3.79 -7.38 23.80
C GLY A 246 -4.58 -8.50 23.10
N ARG A 247 -5.43 -9.18 23.86
CA ARG A 247 -6.19 -10.35 23.37
C ARG A 247 -7.07 -9.99 22.16
N THR A 248 -6.90 -10.70 21.06
CA THR A 248 -7.70 -10.57 19.84
C THR A 248 -7.71 -11.88 19.05
N ALA A 249 -8.71 -12.07 18.21
CA ALA A 249 -8.80 -13.18 17.25
C ALA A 249 -8.20 -12.85 15.88
N LEU A 250 -7.58 -11.67 15.71
CA LEU A 250 -6.98 -11.25 14.44
C LEU A 250 -5.70 -12.04 14.14
N ALA A 251 -5.55 -12.45 12.88
CA ALA A 251 -4.32 -13.07 12.40
C ALA A 251 -3.19 -12.01 12.37
N THR A 252 -1.98 -12.44 12.70
CA THR A 252 -0.78 -11.58 12.60
C THR A 252 -0.52 -11.19 11.15
N PRO A 253 -0.34 -9.89 10.83
CA PRO A 253 -0.02 -9.48 9.47
C PRO A 253 1.33 -10.06 9.02
N PRO A 254 1.51 -10.35 7.71
CA PRO A 254 2.78 -10.84 7.19
C PRO A 254 3.95 -9.89 7.51
N GLY A 255 5.08 -10.44 7.91
CA GLY A 255 6.30 -9.69 8.22
C GLY A 255 6.26 -8.91 9.55
N VAL A 256 5.28 -9.16 10.40
CA VAL A 256 5.13 -8.53 11.72
C VAL A 256 5.49 -9.54 12.82
N GLU A 257 6.34 -9.13 13.75
CA GLU A 257 6.59 -9.86 14.99
C GLU A 257 5.52 -9.51 16.01
N ARG A 258 4.80 -10.51 16.54
CA ARG A 258 3.73 -10.30 17.52
C ARG A 258 4.17 -10.72 18.91
N VAL A 259 3.93 -9.84 19.87
CA VAL A 259 4.10 -10.08 21.30
C VAL A 259 2.72 -10.01 21.95
N ASP A 260 2.22 -11.16 22.40
CA ASP A 260 0.93 -11.24 23.09
C ASP A 260 1.06 -10.83 24.55
N VAL A 261 0.14 -9.98 25.01
CA VAL A 261 0.03 -9.51 26.38
C VAL A 261 -1.43 -9.54 26.82
N LEU A 262 -1.68 -9.58 28.12
CA LEU A 262 -3.03 -9.62 28.67
C LEU A 262 -3.38 -8.30 29.36
N SER A 263 -2.57 -7.89 30.33
CA SER A 263 -2.84 -6.73 31.18
C SER A 263 -2.14 -5.45 30.71
N ALA A 264 -2.54 -4.32 31.25
CA ALA A 264 -1.88 -3.02 31.07
C ALA A 264 -0.42 -3.07 31.54
N ASP A 265 -0.13 -3.77 32.66
CA ASP A 265 1.22 -3.92 33.18
C ASP A 265 2.11 -4.74 32.24
N GLU A 266 1.59 -5.87 31.69
CA GLU A 266 2.32 -6.66 30.70
C GLU A 266 2.59 -5.86 29.40
N MET A 267 1.59 -5.08 28.94
CA MET A 267 1.74 -4.23 27.76
C MET A 267 2.79 -3.13 28.00
N TYR A 268 2.79 -2.54 29.19
CA TYR A 268 3.80 -1.56 29.58
C TYR A 268 5.21 -2.18 29.52
N ASP A 269 5.43 -3.32 30.15
CA ASP A 269 6.75 -3.95 30.21
C ASP A 269 7.24 -4.41 28.83
N ALA A 270 6.33 -4.91 27.97
CA ALA A 270 6.64 -5.30 26.61
C ALA A 270 6.96 -4.09 25.72
N ALA A 271 6.12 -3.03 25.80
CA ALA A 271 6.31 -1.84 24.98
C ALA A 271 7.60 -1.09 25.37
N VAL A 272 7.89 -0.94 26.66
CA VAL A 272 9.09 -0.26 27.13
C VAL A 272 10.35 -1.01 26.71
N ARG A 273 10.40 -2.34 26.86
CA ARG A 273 11.54 -3.15 26.41
C ARG A 273 11.77 -3.04 24.91
N ALA A 274 10.70 -3.16 24.12
CA ALA A 274 10.81 -3.06 22.67
C ALA A 274 11.24 -1.67 22.22
N PHE A 275 10.86 -0.61 22.95
CA PHE A 275 11.17 0.78 22.61
C PHE A 275 12.65 1.12 22.75
N ASP A 276 13.40 0.42 23.58
CA ASP A 276 14.85 0.68 23.77
C ASP A 276 15.63 0.51 22.45
N GLU A 277 15.17 -0.37 21.56
CA GLU A 277 15.79 -0.63 20.26
C GLU A 277 15.02 -0.07 19.06
N ALA A 278 13.87 0.57 19.28
CA ALA A 278 13.01 1.06 18.21
C ALA A 278 13.34 2.48 17.77
N ASP A 279 13.06 2.80 16.50
CA ASP A 279 13.10 4.16 15.96
C ASP A 279 11.81 4.95 16.27
N GLY A 280 10.75 4.26 16.68
CA GLY A 280 9.49 4.91 17.05
C GLY A 280 8.39 3.94 17.47
N ALA A 281 7.28 4.50 17.97
CA ALA A 281 6.13 3.76 18.43
C ALA A 281 4.80 4.41 18.02
N VAL A 282 3.79 3.56 17.73
CA VAL A 282 2.40 3.95 17.49
C VAL A 282 1.53 3.36 18.61
N MET A 283 1.02 4.24 19.47
CA MET A 283 0.25 3.88 20.66
C MET A 283 -1.25 3.80 20.33
N CYS A 284 -1.67 2.66 19.71
CA CYS A 284 -3.03 2.47 19.19
C CYS A 284 -3.89 1.55 20.08
N ALA A 285 -3.32 0.91 21.11
CA ALA A 285 -4.06 0.06 22.02
C ALA A 285 -5.05 0.84 22.91
N ALA A 286 -6.16 0.24 23.22
CA ALA A 286 -7.09 0.72 24.25
C ALA A 286 -6.69 0.11 25.61
N VAL A 287 -5.71 0.71 26.24
CA VAL A 287 -5.22 0.30 27.57
C VAL A 287 -6.21 0.75 28.63
N ALA A 288 -6.50 -0.11 29.60
CA ALA A 288 -7.33 0.24 30.74
C ALA A 288 -6.59 1.24 31.65
N ASP A 289 -7.23 2.36 32.01
CA ASP A 289 -6.68 3.37 32.92
C ASP A 289 -6.64 2.91 34.37
N TYR A 290 -7.45 1.89 34.70
CA TYR A 290 -7.62 1.33 36.03
C TYR A 290 -7.60 -0.20 36.01
N THR A 291 -6.98 -0.80 37.03
CA THR A 291 -6.96 -2.25 37.27
C THR A 291 -7.45 -2.52 38.68
N PRO A 292 -8.05 -3.70 38.99
CA PRO A 292 -8.38 -4.06 40.35
C PRO A 292 -7.15 -3.99 41.27
N ALA A 293 -7.34 -3.38 42.47
CA ALA A 293 -6.26 -3.25 43.42
C ALA A 293 -5.82 -4.64 43.96
N GLU A 294 -6.75 -5.56 44.01
CA GLU A 294 -6.57 -6.96 44.41
C GLU A 294 -7.32 -7.87 43.45
N VAL A 295 -6.68 -8.94 43.00
CA VAL A 295 -7.27 -9.97 42.13
C VAL A 295 -7.57 -11.18 42.96
N SER A 296 -8.82 -11.65 42.93
CA SER A 296 -9.20 -12.87 43.65
C SER A 296 -8.66 -14.11 42.93
N GLU A 297 -8.01 -15.01 43.70
CA GLU A 297 -7.53 -16.31 43.18
C GLU A 297 -8.67 -17.28 42.84
N THR A 298 -9.85 -17.05 43.39
CA THR A 298 -11.03 -17.89 43.17
C THR A 298 -12.19 -17.05 42.68
N LYS A 299 -13.13 -17.68 41.95
CA LYS A 299 -14.34 -17.00 41.46
C LYS A 299 -15.13 -16.43 42.68
N ILE A 300 -15.31 -15.12 42.68
CA ILE A 300 -16.11 -14.44 43.71
C ILE A 300 -17.56 -14.94 43.59
N LYS A 301 -18.08 -15.54 44.70
CA LYS A 301 -19.48 -16.02 44.74
C LYS A 301 -20.45 -14.84 44.89
N LYS A 302 -21.65 -14.99 44.32
CA LYS A 302 -22.73 -14.04 44.49
C LYS A 302 -23.18 -14.04 45.97
N GLY A 303 -23.12 -12.90 46.61
CA GLY A 303 -23.69 -12.65 47.95
C GLY A 303 -25.04 -11.95 47.84
N ASP A 304 -25.66 -11.63 48.97
CA ASP A 304 -26.97 -10.96 49.07
C ASP A 304 -26.87 -9.44 48.91
N GLY A 305 -25.68 -8.87 48.78
CA GLY A 305 -25.43 -7.45 48.67
C GLY A 305 -24.72 -7.03 47.39
N GLU A 306 -24.39 -5.75 47.30
CA GLU A 306 -23.60 -5.19 46.21
C GLU A 306 -22.15 -5.64 46.25
N LEU A 307 -21.51 -5.79 45.09
CA LEU A 307 -20.10 -6.08 44.96
C LEU A 307 -19.32 -4.78 44.66
N PHE A 308 -18.43 -4.40 45.55
CA PHE A 308 -17.51 -3.28 45.37
C PHE A 308 -16.13 -3.79 44.96
N ILE A 309 -15.58 -3.20 43.89
CA ILE A 309 -14.23 -3.50 43.43
C ILE A 309 -13.42 -2.23 43.56
N ARG A 310 -12.39 -2.26 44.42
CA ARG A 310 -11.43 -1.15 44.52
C ARG A 310 -10.47 -1.19 43.34
N LEU A 311 -10.37 -0.06 42.61
CA LEU A 311 -9.47 0.07 41.47
C LEU A 311 -8.27 0.97 41.80
N ARG A 312 -7.11 0.65 41.22
CA ARG A 312 -5.90 1.48 41.22
C ARG A 312 -5.59 1.91 39.79
N ARG A 313 -4.87 3.04 39.61
CA ARG A 313 -4.40 3.49 38.30
C ARG A 313 -3.36 2.51 37.76
N THR A 314 -3.40 2.31 36.43
CA THR A 314 -2.37 1.59 35.67
C THR A 314 -1.18 2.50 35.38
N ARG A 315 -0.08 1.94 34.93
CA ARG A 315 1.11 2.69 34.48
C ARG A 315 0.82 3.31 33.12
N ASP A 316 1.23 4.60 32.92
CA ASP A 316 1.02 5.31 31.65
C ASP A 316 2.16 5.02 30.67
N ILE A 317 1.93 4.07 29.75
CA ILE A 317 2.90 3.62 28.74
C ILE A 317 3.35 4.82 27.86
N ALA A 318 2.40 5.61 27.39
CA ALA A 318 2.69 6.71 26.49
C ALA A 318 3.50 7.83 27.16
N ALA A 319 3.25 8.12 28.44
CA ALA A 319 4.03 9.07 29.21
C ALA A 319 5.47 8.58 29.41
N GLU A 320 5.66 7.29 29.71
CA GLU A 320 6.99 6.68 29.87
C GLU A 320 7.78 6.71 28.56
N LEU A 321 7.17 6.30 27.44
CA LEU A 321 7.83 6.34 26.13
C LEU A 321 8.14 7.78 25.72
N GLY A 322 7.26 8.74 26.02
CA GLY A 322 7.49 10.17 25.80
C GLY A 322 8.66 10.74 26.59
N ALA A 323 8.87 10.25 27.84
CA ALA A 323 10.02 10.63 28.66
C ALA A 323 11.35 10.10 28.07
N ARG A 324 11.33 8.89 27.50
CA ARG A 324 12.49 8.21 26.88
C ARG A 324 12.69 8.53 25.40
N LYS A 325 11.79 9.28 24.79
CA LYS A 325 11.67 9.43 23.34
C LYS A 325 12.98 9.88 22.65
N GLY A 326 13.64 10.93 23.18
CA GLY A 326 14.76 11.56 22.45
C GLY A 326 14.30 12.04 21.07
N GLY A 327 15.03 11.67 20.01
CA GLY A 327 14.68 11.97 18.62
C GLY A 327 13.77 10.92 17.94
N ARG A 328 13.26 9.94 18.69
CA ARG A 328 12.43 8.86 18.13
C ARG A 328 11.00 9.32 17.89
N LEU A 329 10.33 8.70 16.92
CA LEU A 329 8.92 8.96 16.62
C LEU A 329 8.01 8.43 17.73
N LEU A 330 7.01 9.21 18.11
CA LEU A 330 5.95 8.76 19.00
C LEU A 330 4.58 9.25 18.51
N VAL A 331 3.70 8.31 18.14
CA VAL A 331 2.34 8.58 17.64
C VAL A 331 1.33 8.16 18.68
N GLY A 332 0.41 9.07 19.03
CA GLY A 332 -0.68 8.82 19.96
C GLY A 332 -2.00 8.54 19.25
N PHE A 333 -2.88 7.82 19.92
CA PHE A 333 -4.30 7.73 19.58
C PHE A 333 -5.14 8.37 20.69
N ALA A 334 -6.13 9.13 20.29
CA ALA A 334 -7.13 9.68 21.20
C ALA A 334 -8.53 9.30 20.72
N LEU A 335 -9.37 8.94 21.67
CA LEU A 335 -10.80 8.75 21.48
C LEU A 335 -11.48 9.57 22.56
N GLU A 336 -12.15 10.62 22.16
CA GLU A 336 -12.78 11.57 23.07
C GLU A 336 -14.27 11.70 22.73
N THR A 337 -15.06 12.17 23.69
CA THR A 337 -16.50 12.38 23.54
C THR A 337 -16.92 13.83 23.70
N HIS A 338 -16.06 14.67 24.33
CA HIS A 338 -16.27 16.09 24.57
C HIS A 338 -14.93 16.82 24.47
N ASP A 339 -14.92 18.05 23.97
CA ASP A 339 -13.73 18.91 23.81
C ASP A 339 -12.52 18.18 23.20
N GLU A 340 -12.83 17.39 22.14
CA GLU A 340 -11.96 16.37 21.57
C GLU A 340 -10.60 16.92 21.15
N GLU A 341 -10.58 18.08 20.50
CA GLU A 341 -9.36 18.72 20.00
C GLU A 341 -8.47 19.25 21.14
N ALA A 342 -9.07 19.98 22.09
CA ALA A 342 -8.33 20.55 23.22
C ALA A 342 -7.70 19.45 24.11
N HIS A 343 -8.42 18.35 24.32
CA HIS A 343 -7.88 17.20 25.05
C HIS A 343 -6.76 16.49 24.29
N ALA A 344 -6.86 16.38 22.95
CA ALA A 344 -5.82 15.79 22.12
C ALA A 344 -4.56 16.67 22.10
N GLU A 345 -4.70 17.99 21.98
CA GLU A 345 -3.57 18.93 22.07
C GLU A 345 -2.87 18.86 23.43
N SER A 346 -3.61 18.84 24.52
CA SER A 346 -3.05 18.66 25.86
C SER A 346 -2.27 17.34 26.00
N LYS A 347 -2.79 16.25 25.39
CA LYS A 347 -2.08 14.96 25.36
C LYS A 347 -0.83 15.01 24.49
N LEU A 348 -0.87 15.71 23.33
CA LEU A 348 0.26 15.89 22.43
C LEU A 348 1.47 16.46 23.19
N GLU A 349 1.27 17.53 23.92
CA GLU A 349 2.34 18.20 24.66
C GLU A 349 2.81 17.38 25.87
N ARG A 350 1.85 16.95 26.72
CA ARG A 350 2.17 16.26 27.98
C ARG A 350 2.90 14.94 27.77
N LYS A 351 2.55 14.19 26.72
CA LYS A 351 3.14 12.89 26.38
C LYS A 351 4.20 12.98 25.29
N LYS A 352 4.51 14.19 24.80
CA LYS A 352 5.52 14.48 23.77
C LYS A 352 5.29 13.70 22.48
N PHE A 353 4.04 13.52 22.05
CA PHE A 353 3.74 12.94 20.77
C PHE A 353 4.21 13.85 19.61
N ASP A 354 4.58 13.26 18.47
CA ASP A 354 4.85 13.99 17.24
C ASP A 354 3.56 14.33 16.52
N PHE A 355 2.60 13.42 16.57
CA PHE A 355 1.22 13.67 16.17
C PHE A 355 0.26 12.70 16.88
N ILE A 356 -1.00 13.10 16.93
CA ILE A 356 -2.11 12.30 17.45
C ILE A 356 -3.09 11.98 16.34
N VAL A 357 -3.59 10.77 16.34
CA VAL A 357 -4.74 10.33 15.54
C VAL A 357 -5.97 10.38 16.42
N LEU A 358 -6.75 11.43 16.27
CA LEU A 358 -8.00 11.62 16.99
C LEU A 358 -9.13 10.91 16.23
N ASN A 359 -9.84 10.03 16.93
CA ASN A 359 -11.03 9.35 16.45
C ASN A 359 -12.25 9.89 17.19
N SER A 360 -13.27 10.34 16.47
CA SER A 360 -14.53 10.84 17.05
C SER A 360 -15.58 9.72 17.08
N LEU A 361 -16.25 9.55 18.20
CA LEU A 361 -17.41 8.65 18.31
C LEU A 361 -18.71 9.29 17.81
N ARG A 362 -18.70 10.59 17.48
CA ARG A 362 -19.90 11.31 17.02
C ARG A 362 -20.26 11.03 15.57
N ASP A 363 -19.28 10.58 14.78
CA ASP A 363 -19.47 10.34 13.35
C ASP A 363 -20.06 8.94 13.09
N ALA A 364 -21.14 8.89 12.34
CA ALA A 364 -21.75 7.63 11.92
C ALA A 364 -20.76 6.82 11.05
N GLY A 365 -20.47 5.60 11.46
CA GLY A 365 -19.49 4.72 10.79
C GLY A 365 -18.07 4.81 11.35
N ALA A 366 -17.77 5.74 12.27
CA ALA A 366 -16.56 5.75 13.06
C ALA A 366 -16.76 4.93 14.34
N GLY A 367 -15.91 3.92 14.61
CA GLY A 367 -16.06 3.15 15.83
C GLY A 367 -15.16 1.93 15.93
N PHE A 368 -15.12 1.30 17.13
CA PHE A 368 -14.21 0.21 17.46
C PHE A 368 -14.38 -1.06 16.63
N ARG A 369 -15.60 -1.42 16.24
CA ARG A 369 -15.93 -2.71 15.62
C ARG A 369 -16.06 -2.65 14.09
N GLY A 370 -16.31 -1.46 13.52
CA GLY A 370 -16.44 -1.25 12.08
C GLY A 370 -15.13 -1.44 11.32
N ASP A 371 -15.23 -1.50 10.00
CA ASP A 371 -14.06 -1.58 9.10
C ASP A 371 -13.66 -0.20 8.55
N THR A 372 -14.43 0.83 8.87
CA THR A 372 -14.19 2.23 8.54
C THR A 372 -13.79 3.05 9.76
N ASN A 373 -13.18 4.21 9.51
CA ASN A 373 -12.86 5.20 10.53
C ASN A 373 -12.83 6.60 9.92
N LYS A 374 -13.21 7.62 10.71
CA LYS A 374 -13.01 9.03 10.41
C LYS A 374 -12.07 9.59 11.46
N VAL A 375 -10.93 10.12 11.05
CA VAL A 375 -9.89 10.56 11.96
C VAL A 375 -9.40 11.96 11.60
N THR A 376 -8.95 12.69 12.62
CA THR A 376 -8.23 13.96 12.49
C THR A 376 -6.81 13.77 12.98
N PHE A 377 -5.83 14.15 12.16
CA PHE A 377 -4.44 14.25 12.60
C PHE A 377 -4.22 15.59 13.27
N ILE A 378 -3.60 15.55 14.45
CA ILE A 378 -3.25 16.74 15.23
C ILE A 378 -1.75 16.72 15.51
N ASP A 379 -1.06 17.75 15.09
CA ASP A 379 0.35 17.99 15.40
C ASP A 379 0.60 19.48 15.69
N ARG A 380 1.86 19.87 15.88
CA ARG A 380 2.23 21.26 16.16
C ARG A 380 1.97 22.23 15.00
N ALA A 381 1.81 21.73 13.78
CA ALA A 381 1.54 22.54 12.59
C ALA A 381 0.03 22.82 12.41
N GLY A 382 -0.85 22.04 13.06
CA GLY A 382 -2.29 22.19 13.00
C GLY A 382 -3.04 20.86 12.90
N HIS A 383 -4.25 20.96 12.38
CA HIS A 383 -5.20 19.85 12.28
C HIS A 383 -5.46 19.50 10.81
N GLU A 384 -5.53 18.20 10.50
CA GLU A 384 -5.89 17.66 9.19
C GLU A 384 -7.01 16.63 9.35
N GLU A 385 -8.24 17.02 8.99
CA GLU A 385 -9.39 16.11 9.02
C GLU A 385 -9.41 15.23 7.78
N LEU A 386 -9.56 13.91 7.95
CA LEU A 386 -9.73 12.98 6.86
C LEU A 386 -11.22 12.64 6.67
N PRO A 387 -11.66 12.34 5.43
CA PRO A 387 -13.00 11.81 5.19
C PRO A 387 -13.14 10.43 5.84
N LEU A 388 -14.37 9.90 5.85
CA LEU A 388 -14.61 8.51 6.26
C LEU A 388 -13.88 7.56 5.31
N LEU A 389 -12.92 6.81 5.83
CA LEU A 389 -12.05 5.90 5.10
C LEU A 389 -12.10 4.49 5.70
N SER A 390 -11.70 3.48 4.94
CA SER A 390 -11.43 2.17 5.53
C SER A 390 -10.23 2.24 6.48
N LYS A 391 -10.17 1.34 7.46
CA LYS A 391 -9.03 1.26 8.38
C LYS A 391 -7.68 1.01 7.67
N ARG A 392 -7.71 0.34 6.50
CA ARG A 392 -6.52 0.17 5.65
C ARG A 392 -6.06 1.50 5.05
N GLU A 393 -6.97 2.33 4.55
CA GLU A 393 -6.64 3.66 4.01
C GLU A 393 -6.16 4.61 5.10
N VAL A 394 -6.79 4.59 6.29
CA VAL A 394 -6.31 5.36 7.45
C VAL A 394 -4.90 4.91 7.84
N ALA A 395 -4.62 3.60 7.89
CA ALA A 395 -3.28 3.07 8.16
C ALA A 395 -2.25 3.55 7.13
N ALA A 396 -2.62 3.61 5.84
CA ALA A 396 -1.76 4.14 4.78
C ALA A 396 -1.44 5.63 5.01
N ARG A 397 -2.44 6.46 5.38
CA ARG A 397 -2.23 7.88 5.69
C ARG A 397 -1.34 8.10 6.92
N ILE A 398 -1.49 7.26 7.95
CA ILE A 398 -0.59 7.26 9.12
C ILE A 398 0.83 6.93 8.69
N ALA A 399 1.01 5.89 7.88
CA ALA A 399 2.33 5.49 7.39
C ALA A 399 2.97 6.57 6.50
N ASP A 400 2.20 7.28 5.66
CA ASP A 400 2.69 8.42 4.87
C ASP A 400 3.26 9.53 5.77
N ARG A 401 2.62 9.77 6.93
CA ARG A 401 3.07 10.77 7.89
C ARG A 401 4.32 10.32 8.66
N ILE A 402 4.39 9.04 9.00
CA ILE A 402 5.57 8.41 9.60
C ILE A 402 6.78 8.49 8.63
N GLU A 403 6.58 8.22 7.36
CA GLU A 403 7.64 8.37 6.35
C GLU A 403 8.17 9.80 6.25
N ARG A 404 7.27 10.79 6.29
CA ARG A 404 7.68 12.21 6.26
C ARG A 404 8.56 12.56 7.46
N PHE A 405 8.23 12.04 8.64
CA PHE A 405 9.07 12.25 9.84
C PHE A 405 10.49 11.72 9.66
N PHE A 406 10.66 10.52 9.07
CA PHE A 406 11.98 9.92 8.87
C PHE A 406 12.77 10.49 7.67
N ARG A 407 12.16 11.33 6.86
CA ARG A 407 12.85 12.04 5.75
C ARG A 407 13.39 13.42 6.14
N GLN A 408 12.97 13.95 7.27
CA GLN A 408 13.48 15.19 7.85
C GLN A 408 14.78 14.93 8.61
#